data_3ed757f171b9db98f0e1881edbc7f0f3
#
_entry.id   3ed757f171b9db98f0e1881edbc7f0f3
#
_cell.length_a   1.000
_cell.length_b   1.000
_cell.length_c   1.000
_cell.angle_alpha   90.00
_cell.angle_beta   90.00
_cell.angle_gamma   90.00
#
_symmetry.space_group_name_H-M   'P 1'
#
loop_
_entity.id
_entity.type
_entity.pdbx_description
1 polymer ?
#
loop_
_entity_poly.entity_id
_entity_poly.type
_entity_poly.pdbx_seq_one_letter_code
_entity_poly.pdbx_strand_id
1 'polypeptide(L)'
;MDAITQKYSVFDFFNLLIAGIVFLSTMVLCHYPNSIIFLKTISTNIDDSIFLTVISIITYVGCALVLGMILQVVGHWLIKEKLGWQTKVITECLTGRGIFDNSYRTKRLLSKAMDYLGTKESVINKDEILTFFAHCIYYLHINHKDEKTEKLRETQGLSELFACVFWSVPAFSLIICIFQIVILQNMDINFVCLLTTYVVSILLGVIFYYRYKISCHNRIRMVLSIYDECTNKVPI
;
A
#
# COMPACT_ATOMS: atom_id res chain seq x y z
N MET A 1 -7.52 11.30 -22.50
CA MET A 1 -7.17 11.26 -21.05
C MET A 1 -8.46 10.94 -20.30
N ASP A 2 -8.89 9.70 -20.42
CA ASP A 2 -10.07 9.28 -19.68
C ASP A 2 -9.61 8.91 -18.30
N ALA A 3 -9.95 9.79 -17.35
CA ALA A 3 -9.82 9.49 -15.94
C ALA A 3 -10.57 8.18 -15.73
N ILE A 4 -9.83 7.10 -15.56
CA ILE A 4 -10.35 5.88 -15.00
C ILE A 4 -10.90 6.33 -13.65
N THR A 5 -12.19 6.58 -13.60
CA THR A 5 -12.93 6.77 -12.35
C THR A 5 -12.77 5.45 -11.61
N GLN A 6 -11.72 5.40 -10.82
CA GLN A 6 -11.46 4.31 -9.91
C GLN A 6 -12.69 4.29 -9.00
N LYS A 7 -13.62 3.35 -9.26
CA LYS A 7 -14.72 3.12 -8.36
C LYS A 7 -14.10 2.72 -7.03
N TYR A 8 -14.02 3.67 -6.11
CA TYR A 8 -13.70 3.35 -4.73
C TYR A 8 -14.76 2.35 -4.26
N SER A 9 -14.32 1.13 -4.04
CA SER A 9 -15.20 0.11 -3.49
C SER A 9 -15.46 0.44 -2.01
N VAL A 10 -16.58 0.00 -1.49
CA VAL A 10 -16.87 0.06 -0.04
C VAL A 10 -15.71 -0.56 0.76
N PHE A 11 -15.04 -1.54 0.16
CA PHE A 11 -13.87 -2.20 0.71
C PHE A 11 -12.65 -1.28 0.83
N ASP A 12 -12.38 -0.41 -0.15
CA ASP A 12 -11.29 0.57 -0.10
C ASP A 12 -11.51 1.57 1.04
N PHE A 13 -12.76 2.03 1.22
CA PHE A 13 -13.13 2.91 2.32
C PHE A 13 -12.85 2.26 3.69
N PHE A 14 -13.28 1.02 3.90
CA PHE A 14 -13.02 0.31 5.15
C PHE A 14 -11.53 0.07 5.39
N ASN A 15 -10.76 -0.23 4.36
CA ASN A 15 -9.32 -0.41 4.49
C ASN A 15 -8.62 0.86 4.95
N LEU A 16 -9.00 2.02 4.40
CA LEU A 16 -8.47 3.31 4.81
C LEU A 16 -8.85 3.65 6.26
N LEU A 17 -10.09 3.41 6.62
CA LEU A 17 -10.57 3.64 7.98
C LEU A 17 -9.83 2.76 9.00
N ILE A 18 -9.70 1.46 8.74
CA ILE A 18 -8.98 0.52 9.61
C ILE A 18 -7.50 0.92 9.73
N ALA A 19 -6.86 1.27 8.63
CA ALA A 19 -5.46 1.71 8.63
C ALA A 19 -5.25 2.96 9.50
N GLY A 20 -6.14 3.95 9.39
CA GLY A 20 -6.12 5.16 10.21
C GLY A 20 -6.38 4.87 11.70
N ILE A 21 -7.34 4.00 12.02
CA ILE A 21 -7.61 3.56 13.40
C ILE A 21 -6.39 2.85 14.00
N VAL A 22 -5.79 1.92 13.25
CA VAL A 22 -4.58 1.19 13.70
C VAL A 22 -3.45 2.17 13.96
N PHE A 23 -3.24 3.14 13.06
CA PHE A 23 -2.22 4.16 13.24
C PHE A 23 -2.45 5.00 14.49
N LEU A 24 -3.65 5.56 14.67
CA LEU A 24 -4.01 6.37 15.84
C LEU A 24 -3.88 5.58 17.14
N SER A 25 -4.39 4.34 17.17
CA SER A 25 -4.30 3.48 18.36
C SER A 25 -2.85 3.16 18.72
N THR A 26 -2.00 2.94 17.73
CA THR A 26 -0.57 2.70 17.94
C THR A 26 0.11 3.96 18.47
N MET A 27 -0.27 5.15 17.99
CA MET A 27 0.25 6.42 18.51
C MET A 27 -0.15 6.66 19.96
N VAL A 28 -1.40 6.34 20.34
CA VAL A 28 -1.84 6.39 21.75
C VAL A 28 -1.00 5.47 22.64
N LEU A 29 -0.68 4.26 22.16
CA LEU A 29 0.18 3.32 22.88
C LEU A 29 1.62 3.82 23.01
N CYS A 30 2.20 4.42 21.97
CA CYS A 30 3.54 4.99 22.00
C CYS A 30 3.69 6.04 23.10
N HIS A 31 2.66 6.86 23.29
CA HIS A 31 2.68 7.98 24.22
C HIS A 31 1.95 7.72 25.54
N TYR A 32 1.72 6.44 25.89
CA TYR A 32 1.18 6.06 27.18
C TYR A 32 2.22 6.35 28.30
N PRO A 33 1.85 6.92 29.47
CA PRO A 33 0.48 7.23 29.93
C PRO A 33 -0.04 8.62 29.54
N ASN A 34 0.80 9.50 28.97
CA ASN A 34 0.45 10.90 28.70
C ASN A 34 -0.79 11.03 27.81
N SER A 35 -0.96 10.16 26.82
CA SER A 35 -2.14 10.13 25.96
C SER A 35 -3.43 9.86 26.71
N ILE A 36 -3.40 9.00 27.75
CA ILE A 36 -4.57 8.72 28.60
C ILE A 36 -4.87 9.89 29.51
N ILE A 37 -3.85 10.56 30.06
CA ILE A 37 -4.04 11.77 30.87
C ILE A 37 -4.68 12.86 30.01
N PHE A 38 -4.18 13.06 28.78
CA PHE A 38 -4.76 14.01 27.82
C PHE A 38 -6.21 13.68 27.48
N LEU A 39 -6.52 12.42 27.18
CA LEU A 39 -7.90 11.99 26.91
C LEU A 39 -8.82 12.17 28.13
N LYS A 40 -8.35 11.89 29.34
CA LYS A 40 -9.10 12.14 30.56
C LYS A 40 -9.37 13.64 30.75
N THR A 41 -8.38 14.50 30.55
CA THR A 41 -8.54 15.95 30.68
C THR A 41 -9.60 16.49 29.70
N ILE A 42 -9.64 15.97 28.49
CA ILE A 42 -10.69 16.32 27.53
C ILE A 42 -12.04 15.81 28.02
N SER A 43 -12.12 14.56 28.47
CA SER A 43 -13.40 13.95 28.88
C SER A 43 -13.98 14.58 30.14
N THR A 44 -13.17 15.05 31.10
CA THR A 44 -13.65 15.74 32.31
C THR A 44 -14.20 17.14 32.02
N ASN A 45 -13.80 17.77 30.92
CA ASN A 45 -14.31 19.06 30.47
C ASN A 45 -15.55 18.93 29.56
N ILE A 46 -15.92 17.70 29.23
CA ILE A 46 -17.09 17.41 28.41
C ILE A 46 -18.20 16.96 29.38
N ASP A 47 -19.17 17.82 29.63
CA ASP A 47 -20.39 17.42 30.30
C ASP A 47 -20.96 16.16 29.66
N ASP A 48 -21.59 15.29 30.47
CA ASP A 48 -22.10 13.94 30.07
C ASP A 48 -23.22 14.00 28.98
N SER A 49 -23.14 14.94 28.05
CA SER A 49 -24.11 15.01 26.97
C SER A 49 -23.77 13.95 25.89
N ILE A 50 -24.73 13.10 25.61
CA ILE A 50 -24.71 12.12 24.51
C ILE A 50 -24.26 12.78 23.20
N PHE A 51 -24.63 14.03 22.99
CA PHE A 51 -24.29 14.83 21.82
C PHE A 51 -22.78 15.02 21.65
N LEU A 52 -22.05 15.35 22.73
CA LEU A 52 -20.58 15.51 22.66
C LEU A 52 -19.84 14.19 22.44
N THR A 53 -20.36 13.10 23.00
CA THR A 53 -19.82 11.75 22.73
C THR A 53 -19.97 11.39 21.25
N VAL A 54 -21.12 11.65 20.65
CA VAL A 54 -21.37 11.38 19.21
C VAL A 54 -20.44 12.23 18.33
N ILE A 55 -20.28 13.53 18.63
CA ILE A 55 -19.36 14.42 17.89
C ILE A 55 -17.92 13.90 18.00
N SER A 56 -17.48 13.47 19.19
CA SER A 56 -16.14 12.95 19.39
C SER A 56 -15.87 11.69 18.57
N ILE A 57 -16.84 10.78 18.51
CA ILE A 57 -16.74 9.56 17.68
C ILE A 57 -16.66 9.92 16.18
N ILE A 58 -17.54 10.82 15.72
CA ILE A 58 -17.54 11.26 14.31
C ILE A 58 -16.21 11.92 13.96
N THR A 59 -15.69 12.79 14.83
CA THR A 59 -14.40 13.45 14.63
C THR A 59 -13.24 12.43 14.58
N TYR A 60 -13.23 11.45 15.49
CA TYR A 60 -12.22 10.41 15.51
C TYR A 60 -12.24 9.57 14.22
N VAL A 61 -13.43 9.16 13.78
CA VAL A 61 -13.61 8.41 12.52
C VAL A 61 -13.17 9.25 11.32
N GLY A 62 -13.53 10.54 11.29
CA GLY A 62 -13.09 11.47 10.24
C GLY A 62 -11.57 11.64 10.19
N CYS A 63 -10.93 11.84 11.35
CA CYS A 63 -9.47 11.92 11.45
C CYS A 63 -8.80 10.62 11.01
N ALA A 64 -9.33 9.46 11.41
CA ALA A 64 -8.81 8.16 11.00
C ALA A 64 -8.87 7.99 9.48
N LEU A 65 -9.97 8.35 8.84
CA LEU A 65 -10.10 8.31 7.39
C LEU A 65 -9.08 9.20 6.67
N VAL A 66 -8.95 10.45 7.09
CA VAL A 66 -8.00 11.40 6.48
C VAL A 66 -6.57 10.89 6.63
N LEU A 67 -6.20 10.38 7.81
CA LEU A 67 -4.89 9.79 8.04
C LEU A 67 -4.66 8.56 7.17
N GLY A 68 -5.65 7.68 7.05
CA GLY A 68 -5.59 6.52 6.15
C GLY A 68 -5.34 6.92 4.70
N MET A 69 -6.00 7.96 4.20
CA MET A 69 -5.78 8.50 2.85
C MET A 69 -4.35 9.04 2.69
N ILE A 70 -3.84 9.82 3.65
CA ILE A 70 -2.48 10.35 3.62
C ILE A 70 -1.47 9.19 3.59
N LEU A 71 -1.64 8.20 4.46
CA LEU A 71 -0.76 7.04 4.54
C LEU A 71 -0.79 6.21 3.25
N GLN A 72 -1.94 6.10 2.58
CA GLN A 72 -2.04 5.43 1.28
C GLN A 72 -1.24 6.16 0.21
N VAL A 73 -1.38 7.49 0.12
CA VAL A 73 -0.65 8.31 -0.86
C VAL A 73 0.86 8.22 -0.63
N VAL A 74 1.29 8.37 0.62
CA VAL A 74 2.71 8.29 1.00
C VAL A 74 3.26 6.88 0.74
N GLY A 75 2.51 5.83 1.07
CA GLY A 75 2.88 4.44 0.83
C GLY A 75 3.04 4.14 -0.64
N HIS A 76 2.09 4.56 -1.44
CA HIS A 76 2.13 4.38 -2.90
C HIS A 76 3.37 5.06 -3.51
N TRP A 77 3.62 6.33 -3.14
CA TRP A 77 4.79 7.06 -3.61
C TRP A 77 6.10 6.38 -3.19
N LEU A 78 6.23 6.01 -1.92
CA LEU A 78 7.46 5.43 -1.37
C LEU A 78 7.75 4.06 -2.01
N ILE A 79 6.77 3.16 -2.00
CA ILE A 79 6.95 1.76 -2.39
C ILE A 79 6.99 1.62 -3.90
N LYS A 80 6.12 2.30 -4.63
CA LYS A 80 6.01 2.16 -6.07
C LYS A 80 7.05 2.99 -6.82
N GLU A 81 7.18 4.27 -6.48
CA GLU A 81 8.07 5.18 -7.22
C GLU A 81 9.51 5.09 -6.73
N LYS A 82 9.76 5.21 -5.42
CA LYS A 82 11.12 5.23 -4.88
C LYS A 82 11.78 3.85 -4.88
N LEU A 83 11.08 2.81 -4.45
CA LEU A 83 11.63 1.46 -4.42
C LEU A 83 11.55 0.75 -5.77
N GLY A 84 10.70 1.20 -6.71
CA GLY A 84 10.60 0.69 -8.09
C GLY A 84 10.39 -0.84 -8.20
N TRP A 85 9.88 -1.46 -7.13
CA TRP A 85 9.78 -2.90 -7.03
C TRP A 85 8.92 -3.53 -8.12
N GLN A 86 7.80 -2.90 -8.45
CA GLN A 86 6.91 -3.41 -9.48
C GLN A 86 7.60 -3.53 -10.84
N THR A 87 8.32 -2.50 -11.24
CA THR A 87 9.08 -2.49 -12.50
C THR A 87 10.16 -3.55 -12.52
N LYS A 88 10.87 -3.73 -11.39
CA LYS A 88 11.89 -4.78 -11.26
C LYS A 88 11.29 -6.17 -11.48
N VAL A 89 10.16 -6.47 -10.85
CA VAL A 89 9.48 -7.77 -11.00
C VAL A 89 8.99 -7.99 -12.43
N ILE A 90 8.41 -6.96 -13.09
CA ILE A 90 7.98 -7.08 -14.50
C ILE A 90 9.18 -7.37 -15.39
N THR A 91 10.29 -6.66 -15.19
CA THR A 91 11.54 -6.89 -15.96
C THR A 91 12.05 -8.32 -15.76
N GLU A 92 12.09 -8.80 -14.52
CA GLU A 92 12.50 -10.18 -14.21
C GLU A 92 11.59 -11.21 -14.89
N CYS A 93 10.27 -10.96 -14.93
CA CYS A 93 9.33 -11.82 -15.64
C CYS A 93 9.59 -11.87 -17.16
N LEU A 94 9.87 -10.73 -17.77
CA LEU A 94 10.09 -10.63 -19.22
C LEU A 94 11.49 -11.12 -19.63
N THR A 95 12.50 -10.98 -18.77
CA THR A 95 13.88 -11.42 -19.07
C THR A 95 14.17 -12.85 -18.65
N GLY A 96 13.22 -13.53 -18.03
CA GLY A 96 13.38 -14.95 -17.63
C GLY A 96 14.27 -15.20 -16.41
N ARG A 97 14.61 -14.14 -15.66
CA ARG A 97 15.51 -14.22 -14.51
C ARG A 97 14.83 -14.57 -13.18
N GLY A 98 13.65 -15.16 -13.17
CA GLY A 98 13.15 -15.50 -11.85
C GLY A 98 11.77 -16.11 -11.71
N ILE A 99 10.85 -16.02 -12.65
CA ILE A 99 9.45 -16.37 -12.33
C ILE A 99 8.85 -17.43 -13.25
N PHE A 100 9.20 -17.40 -14.50
CA PHE A 100 8.77 -18.42 -15.44
C PHE A 100 9.89 -19.41 -15.65
N ASP A 101 9.77 -20.59 -15.05
CA ASP A 101 10.66 -21.73 -15.33
C ASP A 101 10.62 -22.16 -16.81
N ASN A 102 9.68 -21.60 -17.57
CA ASN A 102 9.48 -21.91 -18.97
C ASN A 102 10.11 -20.81 -19.85
N SER A 103 11.33 -21.07 -20.30
CA SER A 103 12.08 -20.19 -21.20
C SER A 103 11.32 -19.88 -22.51
N TYR A 104 10.49 -20.79 -23.00
CA TYR A 104 9.66 -20.59 -24.19
C TYR A 104 8.58 -19.52 -23.96
N ARG A 105 7.88 -19.57 -22.83
CA ARG A 105 6.84 -18.59 -22.45
C ARG A 105 7.42 -17.19 -22.29
N THR A 106 8.58 -17.08 -21.66
CA THR A 106 9.31 -15.83 -21.49
C THR A 106 9.70 -15.21 -22.83
N LYS A 107 10.29 -16.01 -23.74
CA LYS A 107 10.67 -15.55 -25.08
C LYS A 107 9.46 -15.05 -25.87
N ARG A 108 8.33 -15.75 -25.78
CA ARG A 108 7.09 -15.37 -26.45
C ARG A 108 6.49 -14.07 -25.89
N LEU A 109 6.48 -13.88 -24.57
CA LEU A 109 6.03 -12.64 -23.96
C LEU A 109 6.92 -11.46 -24.33
N LEU A 110 8.24 -11.69 -24.37
CA LEU A 110 9.20 -10.68 -24.82
C LEU A 110 8.96 -10.30 -26.29
N SER A 111 8.77 -11.28 -27.18
CA SER A 111 8.42 -11.01 -28.57
C SER A 111 7.15 -10.17 -28.70
N LYS A 112 6.08 -10.51 -27.95
CA LYS A 112 4.84 -9.74 -27.94
C LYS A 112 5.03 -8.31 -27.42
N ALA A 113 5.89 -8.13 -26.40
CA ALA A 113 6.23 -6.80 -25.90
C ALA A 113 6.96 -5.97 -26.98
N MET A 114 7.94 -6.57 -27.66
CA MET A 114 8.68 -5.93 -28.74
C MET A 114 7.77 -5.57 -29.92
N ASP A 115 6.88 -6.46 -30.32
CA ASP A 115 5.90 -6.23 -31.40
C ASP A 115 4.94 -5.09 -31.04
N TYR A 116 4.46 -5.04 -29.80
CA TYR A 116 3.58 -3.99 -29.31
C TYR A 116 4.27 -2.62 -29.26
N LEU A 117 5.53 -2.59 -28.82
CA LEU A 117 6.32 -1.36 -28.68
C LEU A 117 6.96 -0.90 -29.99
N GLY A 118 6.93 -1.74 -31.03
CA GLY A 118 7.58 -1.45 -32.32
C GLY A 118 9.12 -1.40 -32.24
N THR A 119 9.72 -1.96 -31.19
CA THR A 119 11.17 -1.95 -30.98
C THR A 119 11.79 -3.24 -31.47
N LYS A 120 12.97 -3.11 -32.11
CA LYS A 120 13.77 -4.27 -32.51
C LYS A 120 14.95 -4.53 -31.54
N GLU A 121 15.08 -3.66 -30.54
CA GLU A 121 16.17 -3.77 -29.57
C GLU A 121 15.83 -4.80 -28.50
N SER A 122 16.80 -5.63 -28.15
CA SER A 122 16.67 -6.67 -27.09
C SER A 122 16.60 -6.08 -25.67
N VAL A 123 16.81 -4.77 -25.52
CA VAL A 123 16.78 -4.06 -24.24
C VAL A 123 15.55 -3.13 -24.24
N ILE A 124 14.53 -3.53 -23.49
CA ILE A 124 13.31 -2.73 -23.30
C ILE A 124 13.57 -1.75 -22.15
N ASN A 125 13.27 -0.46 -22.37
CA ASN A 125 13.41 0.58 -21.36
C ASN A 125 12.35 0.41 -20.25
N LYS A 126 12.62 0.98 -19.07
CA LYS A 126 11.72 0.92 -17.90
C LYS A 126 10.31 1.42 -18.21
N ASP A 127 10.18 2.52 -18.93
CA ASP A 127 8.89 3.13 -19.25
C ASP A 127 8.12 2.28 -20.28
N GLU A 128 8.83 1.67 -21.22
CA GLU A 128 8.28 0.73 -22.20
C GLU A 128 7.73 -0.53 -21.52
N ILE A 129 8.46 -1.06 -20.51
CA ILE A 129 8.01 -2.19 -19.72
C ILE A 129 6.70 -1.89 -19.01
N LEU A 130 6.60 -0.72 -18.39
CA LEU A 130 5.38 -0.28 -17.71
C LEU A 130 4.22 -0.08 -18.70
N THR A 131 4.49 0.49 -19.88
CA THR A 131 3.52 0.68 -20.94
C THR A 131 2.96 -0.64 -21.44
N PHE A 132 3.84 -1.62 -21.70
CA PHE A 132 3.40 -2.97 -22.09
C PHE A 132 2.57 -3.64 -20.99
N PHE A 133 3.00 -3.54 -19.74
CA PHE A 133 2.24 -4.12 -18.62
C PHE A 133 0.86 -3.45 -18.45
N ALA A 134 0.77 -2.13 -18.61
CA ALA A 134 -0.49 -1.41 -18.61
C ALA A 134 -1.41 -1.89 -19.75
N HIS A 135 -0.86 -2.12 -20.94
CA HIS A 135 -1.59 -2.73 -22.05
C HIS A 135 -2.12 -4.11 -21.71
N CYS A 136 -1.32 -4.96 -21.08
CA CYS A 136 -1.78 -6.29 -20.65
C CYS A 136 -2.98 -6.20 -19.69
N ILE A 137 -2.93 -5.30 -18.70
CA ILE A 137 -4.04 -5.07 -17.76
C ILE A 137 -5.29 -4.58 -18.50
N TYR A 138 -5.13 -3.59 -19.38
CA TYR A 138 -6.23 -3.04 -20.15
C TYR A 138 -6.89 -4.09 -21.04
N TYR A 139 -6.10 -4.93 -21.70
CA TYR A 139 -6.58 -6.06 -22.50
C TYR A 139 -7.41 -7.04 -21.68
N LEU A 140 -6.95 -7.39 -20.46
CA LEU A 140 -7.67 -8.29 -19.57
C LEU A 140 -8.99 -7.68 -19.10
N HIS A 141 -9.00 -6.38 -18.83
CA HIS A 141 -10.20 -5.65 -18.40
C HIS A 141 -11.28 -5.65 -19.49
N ILE A 142 -10.93 -5.29 -20.72
CA ILE A 142 -11.88 -5.30 -21.86
C ILE A 142 -12.44 -6.70 -22.10
N ASN A 143 -11.64 -7.74 -21.93
CA ASN A 143 -12.07 -9.11 -22.17
C ASN A 143 -12.69 -9.78 -20.92
N HIS A 144 -12.97 -9.03 -19.86
CA HIS A 144 -13.54 -9.52 -18.60
C HIS A 144 -12.76 -10.71 -18.00
N LYS A 145 -11.42 -10.65 -18.06
CA LYS A 145 -10.49 -11.68 -17.53
C LYS A 145 -9.70 -11.21 -16.32
N ASP A 146 -10.06 -10.07 -15.76
CA ASP A 146 -9.32 -9.37 -14.71
C ASP A 146 -9.73 -9.73 -13.28
N GLU A 147 -10.84 -10.45 -13.06
CA GLU A 147 -11.37 -10.77 -11.72
C GLU A 147 -10.31 -11.32 -10.75
N LYS A 148 -9.52 -12.32 -11.20
CA LYS A 148 -8.47 -12.93 -10.36
C LYS A 148 -7.31 -11.95 -10.08
N THR A 149 -6.97 -11.13 -11.08
CA THR A 149 -5.89 -10.16 -10.97
C THR A 149 -6.29 -8.99 -10.09
N GLU A 150 -7.57 -8.63 -10.08
CA GLU A 150 -8.14 -7.58 -9.26
C GLU A 150 -8.09 -7.95 -7.77
N LYS A 151 -8.49 -9.16 -7.42
CA LYS A 151 -8.37 -9.67 -6.04
C LYS A 151 -6.93 -9.64 -5.52
N LEU A 152 -5.95 -9.93 -6.37
CA LEU A 152 -4.53 -9.81 -6.02
C LEU A 152 -4.10 -8.34 -5.89
N ARG A 153 -4.67 -7.42 -6.69
CA ARG A 153 -4.44 -5.98 -6.57
C ARG A 153 -4.91 -5.44 -5.23
N GLU A 154 -6.11 -5.83 -4.79
CA GLU A 154 -6.65 -5.48 -3.48
C GLU A 154 -5.73 -5.95 -2.34
N THR A 155 -5.31 -7.22 -2.39
CA THR A 155 -4.39 -7.79 -1.38
C THR A 155 -3.03 -7.07 -1.38
N GLN A 156 -2.53 -6.69 -2.56
CA GLN A 156 -1.29 -5.93 -2.71
C GLN A 156 -1.44 -4.53 -2.10
N GLY A 157 -2.52 -3.81 -2.45
CA GLY A 157 -2.79 -2.47 -1.94
C GLY A 157 -2.95 -2.44 -0.42
N LEU A 158 -3.66 -3.40 0.15
CA LEU A 158 -3.80 -3.54 1.60
C LEU A 158 -2.45 -3.77 2.29
N SER A 159 -1.61 -4.64 1.73
CA SER A 159 -0.28 -4.93 2.30
C SER A 159 0.65 -3.72 2.20
N GLU A 160 0.58 -2.95 1.12
CA GLU A 160 1.28 -1.68 0.91
C GLU A 160 0.88 -0.65 1.95
N LEU A 161 -0.42 -0.47 2.16
CA LEU A 161 -0.99 0.47 3.11
C LEU A 161 -0.52 0.16 4.54
N PHE A 162 -0.64 -1.10 4.99
CA PHE A 162 -0.22 -1.48 6.33
C PHE A 162 1.30 -1.42 6.52
N ALA A 163 2.11 -1.73 5.52
CA ALA A 163 3.54 -1.51 5.59
C ALA A 163 3.87 -0.03 5.85
N CYS A 164 3.18 0.88 5.15
CA CYS A 164 3.35 2.31 5.34
C CYS A 164 2.87 2.77 6.73
N VAL A 165 1.71 2.28 7.20
CA VAL A 165 1.19 2.57 8.55
C VAL A 165 2.26 2.28 9.60
N PHE A 166 2.79 1.06 9.61
CA PHE A 166 3.73 0.65 10.64
C PHE A 166 5.10 1.32 10.52
N TRP A 167 5.58 1.63 9.32
CA TRP A 167 6.84 2.37 9.15
C TRP A 167 6.73 3.85 9.50
N SER A 168 5.54 4.44 9.36
CA SER A 168 5.34 5.84 9.72
C SER A 168 5.22 6.08 11.24
N VAL A 169 4.83 5.07 12.03
CA VAL A 169 4.69 5.18 13.48
C VAL A 169 5.95 5.72 14.17
N PRO A 170 7.16 5.17 13.98
CA PRO A 170 8.37 5.70 14.60
C PRO A 170 8.64 7.16 14.23
N ALA A 171 8.46 7.53 12.96
CA ALA A 171 8.71 8.88 12.48
C ALA A 171 7.75 9.90 13.11
N PHE A 172 6.46 9.64 13.09
CA PHE A 172 5.45 10.53 13.69
C PHE A 172 5.59 10.60 15.21
N SER A 173 5.83 9.47 15.86
CA SER A 173 6.05 9.45 17.31
C SER A 173 7.28 10.25 17.71
N LEU A 174 8.36 10.20 16.93
CA LEU A 174 9.54 11.01 17.17
C LEU A 174 9.22 12.52 17.07
N ILE A 175 8.43 12.93 16.09
CA ILE A 175 7.97 14.32 15.95
C ILE A 175 7.17 14.74 17.18
N ILE A 176 6.27 13.90 17.68
CA ILE A 176 5.47 14.18 18.88
C ILE A 176 6.37 14.28 20.12
N CYS A 177 7.38 13.40 20.27
CA CYS A 177 8.34 13.48 21.36
C CYS A 177 9.11 14.81 21.33
N ILE A 178 9.61 15.22 20.16
CA ILE A 178 10.30 16.51 20.01
C ILE A 178 9.37 17.65 20.40
N PHE A 179 8.12 17.63 19.95
CA PHE A 179 7.12 18.64 20.30
C PHE A 179 6.87 18.69 21.81
N GLN A 180 6.71 17.54 22.47
CA GLN A 180 6.54 17.45 23.93
C GLN A 180 7.73 18.04 24.69
N ILE A 181 8.95 17.72 24.30
CA ILE A 181 10.16 18.20 24.96
C ILE A 181 10.37 19.71 24.72
N VAL A 182 10.27 20.16 23.47
CA VAL A 182 10.66 21.54 23.08
C VAL A 182 9.57 22.56 23.41
N ILE A 183 8.30 22.21 23.17
CA ILE A 183 7.19 23.16 23.28
C ILE A 183 6.49 23.06 24.64
N LEU A 184 6.21 21.83 25.08
CA LEU A 184 5.49 21.63 26.34
C LEU A 184 6.41 21.50 27.55
N GLN A 185 7.74 21.44 27.33
CA GLN A 185 8.76 21.22 28.36
C GLN A 185 8.46 20.02 29.27
N ASN A 186 7.73 19.05 28.75
CA ASN A 186 7.34 17.85 29.46
C ASN A 186 8.30 16.72 29.12
N MET A 187 9.00 16.21 30.16
CA MET A 187 10.01 15.12 30.02
C MET A 187 9.47 13.74 30.42
N ASP A 188 8.18 13.63 30.78
CA ASP A 188 7.59 12.37 31.20
C ASP A 188 7.29 11.46 29.99
N ILE A 189 8.35 10.93 29.41
CA ILE A 189 8.27 10.00 28.29
C ILE A 189 8.54 8.59 28.80
N ASN A 190 7.61 7.68 28.59
CA ASN A 190 7.81 6.27 28.90
C ASN A 190 8.64 5.60 27.78
N PHE A 191 9.98 5.65 27.93
CA PHE A 191 10.91 5.08 26.97
C PHE A 191 10.71 3.59 26.69
N VAL A 192 10.24 2.81 27.68
CA VAL A 192 10.00 1.38 27.50
C VAL A 192 8.83 1.14 26.56
N CYS A 193 7.70 1.84 26.77
CA CYS A 193 6.56 1.76 25.86
C CYS A 193 6.91 2.23 24.46
N LEU A 194 7.64 3.35 24.36
CA LEU A 194 8.07 3.93 23.11
C LEU A 194 8.95 2.94 22.32
N LEU A 195 10.01 2.44 22.95
CA LEU A 195 10.96 1.50 22.33
C LEU A 195 10.27 0.21 21.91
N THR A 196 9.45 -0.37 22.77
CA THR A 196 8.70 -1.60 22.46
C THR A 196 7.78 -1.40 21.26
N THR A 197 7.03 -0.30 21.23
CA THR A 197 6.14 0.01 20.12
C THR A 197 6.91 0.25 18.84
N TYR A 198 8.08 0.89 18.87
CA TYR A 198 8.94 1.08 17.70
C TYR A 198 9.41 -0.26 17.13
N VAL A 199 9.95 -1.13 17.97
CA VAL A 199 10.43 -2.45 17.54
C VAL A 199 9.29 -3.25 16.92
N VAL A 200 8.14 -3.32 17.58
CA VAL A 200 6.97 -4.03 17.08
C VAL A 200 6.47 -3.43 15.76
N SER A 201 6.37 -2.11 15.66
CA SER A 201 5.94 -1.43 14.43
C SER A 201 6.89 -1.68 13.26
N ILE A 202 8.20 -1.61 13.48
CA ILE A 202 9.18 -1.89 12.43
C ILE A 202 9.07 -3.34 11.96
N LEU A 203 8.95 -4.30 12.89
CA LEU A 203 8.79 -5.72 12.55
C LEU A 203 7.51 -5.98 11.74
N LEU A 204 6.38 -5.41 12.16
CA LEU A 204 5.11 -5.51 11.42
C LEU A 204 5.23 -4.85 10.03
N GLY A 205 5.85 -3.69 9.94
CA GLY A 205 6.11 -3.02 8.67
C GLY A 205 6.92 -3.89 7.70
N VAL A 206 7.95 -4.58 8.20
CA VAL A 206 8.76 -5.53 7.41
C VAL A 206 7.90 -6.72 6.95
N ILE A 207 7.07 -7.28 7.83
CA ILE A 207 6.18 -8.42 7.49
C ILE A 207 5.19 -8.01 6.39
N PHE A 208 4.53 -6.86 6.53
CA PHE A 208 3.58 -6.37 5.52
C PHE A 208 4.26 -6.01 4.20
N TYR A 209 5.45 -5.43 4.25
CA TYR A 209 6.25 -5.17 3.04
C TYR A 209 6.65 -6.46 2.32
N TYR A 210 7.02 -7.51 3.06
CA TYR A 210 7.33 -8.81 2.48
C TYR A 210 6.08 -9.43 1.82
N ARG A 211 4.93 -9.33 2.48
CA ARG A 211 3.64 -9.75 1.92
C ARG A 211 3.26 -8.97 0.66
N TYR A 212 3.51 -7.66 0.65
CA TYR A 212 3.37 -6.83 -0.54
C TYR A 212 4.21 -7.35 -1.71
N LYS A 213 5.49 -7.67 -1.47
CA LYS A 213 6.38 -8.23 -2.50
C LYS A 213 5.82 -9.52 -3.10
N ILE A 214 5.37 -10.45 -2.28
CA ILE A 214 4.79 -11.72 -2.72
C ILE A 214 3.51 -11.48 -3.53
N SER A 215 2.62 -10.62 -3.05
CA SER A 215 1.37 -10.29 -3.75
C SER A 215 1.62 -9.60 -5.09
N CYS A 216 2.57 -8.67 -5.14
CA CYS A 216 3.00 -7.99 -6.36
C CYS A 216 3.52 -8.99 -7.40
N HIS A 217 4.42 -9.88 -6.98
CA HIS A 217 4.97 -10.93 -7.80
C HIS A 217 3.89 -11.85 -8.39
N ASN A 218 3.00 -12.35 -7.54
CA ASN A 218 1.91 -13.23 -7.95
C ASN A 218 0.94 -12.53 -8.93
N ARG A 219 0.63 -11.27 -8.68
CA ARG A 219 -0.23 -10.47 -9.56
C ARG A 219 0.39 -10.29 -10.95
N ILE A 220 1.65 -9.85 -11.01
CA ILE A 220 2.35 -9.63 -12.29
C ILE A 220 2.42 -10.94 -13.07
N ARG A 221 2.82 -12.02 -12.41
CA ARG A 221 2.85 -13.35 -13.04
C ARG A 221 1.50 -13.76 -13.59
N MET A 222 0.42 -13.54 -12.84
CA MET A 222 -0.93 -13.89 -13.26
C MET A 222 -1.41 -13.04 -14.44
N VAL A 223 -1.21 -11.71 -14.41
CA VAL A 223 -1.54 -10.81 -15.52
C VAL A 223 -0.87 -11.27 -16.81
N LEU A 224 0.44 -11.46 -16.78
CA LEU A 224 1.21 -11.89 -17.95
C LEU A 224 0.81 -13.30 -18.44
N SER A 225 0.49 -14.20 -17.51
CA SER A 225 0.05 -15.56 -17.83
C SER A 225 -1.30 -15.57 -18.56
N ILE A 226 -2.30 -14.87 -18.02
CA ILE A 226 -3.63 -14.83 -18.62
C ILE A 226 -3.58 -14.09 -19.97
N TYR A 227 -2.83 -12.96 -20.04
CA TYR A 227 -2.63 -12.25 -21.30
C TYR A 227 -2.03 -13.14 -22.38
N ASP A 228 -0.99 -13.89 -22.05
CA ASP A 228 -0.35 -14.81 -22.97
C ASP A 228 -1.31 -15.93 -23.45
N GLU A 229 -2.11 -16.50 -22.55
CA GLU A 229 -3.09 -17.53 -22.88
C GLU A 229 -4.23 -17.00 -23.76
N CYS A 230 -4.71 -15.78 -23.48
CA CYS A 230 -5.78 -15.17 -24.26
C CYS A 230 -5.34 -14.77 -25.68
N THR A 231 -4.11 -14.27 -25.81
CA THR A 231 -3.58 -13.83 -27.11
C THR A 231 -3.04 -14.97 -27.97
N ASN A 232 -2.88 -16.17 -27.41
CA ASN A 232 -2.48 -17.39 -28.18
C ASN A 232 -3.66 -18.26 -28.62
N LYS A 233 -4.86 -17.99 -28.12
CA LYS A 233 -6.07 -18.59 -28.68
C LYS A 233 -6.45 -17.84 -29.97
N VAL A 234 -5.61 -17.98 -31.02
CA VAL A 234 -6.03 -17.68 -32.37
C VAL A 234 -7.20 -18.64 -32.66
N PRO A 235 -8.37 -18.17 -33.08
CA PRO A 235 -9.42 -19.08 -33.52
C PRO A 235 -8.91 -19.88 -34.71
N ILE A 236 -8.94 -21.20 -34.56
CA ILE A 236 -8.83 -22.14 -35.67
C ILE A 236 -10.05 -21.99 -36.53
#